data_80a52f5e8e95ef1165292a5e7323b73f
#
_entry.id   80a52f5e8e95ef1165292a5e7323b73f
#
_cell.length_a   1.000
_cell.length_b   1.000
_cell.length_c   1.000
_cell.angle_alpha   90.00
_cell.angle_beta   90.00
_cell.angle_gamma   90.00
#
_symmetry.space_group_name_H-M   'P 1'
#
loop_
_entity.id
_entity.type
_entity.pdbx_description
1 polymer ?
#
loop_
_entity_poly.entity_id
_entity_poly.type
_entity_poly.pdbx_seq_one_letter_code
_entity_poly.pdbx_strand_id
1 'polypeptide(L)'
;MGRGTYEPGVREGVTSPYSHLGQYVVSGGLTSPDPAVNVISGDPVEAVRALKREPGGGIWLAGGGRLAASLLPEIDELVLKIYPFVLGKGIGVFDGDIAPTHLALADTRVLGSGAAIHTYARK
;
A
#
# COMPACT_ATOMS: atom_id res chain seq x y z
N MET A 1 0.83 -0.63 -5.74
CA MET A 1 2.02 -0.04 -5.06
C MET A 1 2.55 1.16 -5.82
N GLY A 2 3.23 2.05 -5.14
CA GLY A 2 3.88 3.19 -5.77
C GLY A 2 5.20 2.79 -6.45
N ARG A 3 5.69 3.66 -7.34
CA ARG A 3 6.95 3.44 -8.06
C ARG A 3 8.14 3.27 -7.12
N GLY A 4 8.24 4.11 -6.08
CA GLY A 4 9.33 4.02 -5.10
C GLY A 4 9.32 2.75 -4.27
N THR A 5 8.20 2.05 -4.18
CA THR A 5 8.10 0.73 -3.55
C THR A 5 8.51 -0.39 -4.51
N TYR A 6 8.23 -0.22 -5.80
CA TYR A 6 8.50 -1.24 -6.83
C TYR A 6 9.95 -1.22 -7.33
N GLU A 7 10.52 -0.05 -7.59
CA GLU A 7 11.84 0.08 -8.22
C GLU A 7 13.01 -0.56 -7.46
N PRO A 8 13.06 -0.53 -6.11
CA PRO A 8 14.16 -1.21 -5.41
C PRO A 8 14.25 -2.70 -5.73
N GLY A 9 13.12 -3.39 -5.86
CA GLY A 9 13.08 -4.78 -6.29
C GLY A 9 13.60 -4.99 -7.72
N VAL A 10 13.25 -4.08 -8.62
CA VAL A 10 13.72 -4.11 -10.02
C VAL A 10 15.24 -4.02 -10.08
N ARG A 11 15.85 -3.14 -9.28
CA ARG A 11 17.32 -3.03 -9.20
C ARG A 11 17.99 -4.31 -8.72
N GLU A 12 17.30 -5.10 -7.91
CA GLU A 12 17.75 -6.39 -7.41
C GLU A 12 17.35 -7.56 -8.32
N GLY A 13 16.77 -7.27 -9.50
CA GLY A 13 16.32 -8.27 -10.45
C GLY A 13 14.94 -8.85 -10.20
N VAL A 14 14.19 -8.30 -9.24
CA VAL A 14 12.83 -8.74 -8.93
C VAL A 14 11.83 -7.82 -9.63
N THR A 15 11.27 -8.28 -10.75
CA THR A 15 10.36 -7.49 -11.60
C THR A 15 8.89 -7.84 -11.38
N SER A 16 8.59 -8.98 -10.75
CA SER A 16 7.25 -9.44 -10.42
C SER A 16 7.21 -9.99 -8.99
N PRO A 17 7.25 -9.11 -7.96
CA PRO A 17 7.40 -9.53 -6.57
C PRO A 17 6.23 -10.34 -6.03
N TYR A 18 5.04 -10.15 -6.59
CA TYR A 18 3.80 -10.82 -6.16
C TYR A 18 3.15 -11.55 -7.33
N SER A 19 3.90 -12.44 -7.97
CA SER A 19 3.48 -13.13 -9.21
C SER A 19 2.18 -13.94 -9.09
N HIS A 20 1.76 -14.27 -7.86
CA HIS A 20 0.51 -14.97 -7.57
C HIS A 20 -0.71 -14.03 -7.50
N LEU A 21 -0.49 -12.73 -7.65
CA LEU A 21 -1.53 -11.69 -7.58
C LEU A 21 -1.56 -10.87 -8.86
N GLY A 22 -2.68 -10.20 -9.12
CA GLY A 22 -2.73 -9.09 -10.06
C GLY A 22 -1.91 -7.93 -9.49
N GLN A 23 -0.95 -7.43 -10.25
CA GLN A 23 0.00 -6.43 -9.77
C GLN A 23 -0.13 -5.12 -10.53
N TYR A 24 -0.14 -4.01 -9.79
CA TYR A 24 -0.31 -2.66 -10.33
C TYR A 24 0.69 -1.72 -9.69
N VAL A 25 1.38 -0.93 -10.52
CA VAL A 25 2.30 0.12 -10.08
C VAL A 25 1.76 1.47 -10.54
N VAL A 26 1.60 2.39 -9.60
CA VAL A 26 1.15 3.76 -9.91
C VAL A 26 2.38 4.61 -10.22
N SER A 27 2.47 5.06 -11.46
CA SER A 27 3.55 5.94 -11.94
C SER A 27 3.16 6.63 -13.25
N GLY A 28 3.46 7.91 -13.35
CA GLY A 28 3.23 8.68 -14.59
C GLY A 28 4.25 8.42 -15.70
N GLY A 29 5.40 7.85 -15.40
CA GLY A 29 6.50 7.74 -16.36
C GLY A 29 7.18 6.37 -16.45
N LEU A 30 6.74 5.39 -15.67
CA LEU A 30 7.33 4.06 -15.69
C LEU A 30 6.80 3.26 -16.88
N THR A 31 7.71 2.64 -17.63
CA THR A 31 7.38 1.53 -18.52
C THR A 31 7.64 0.25 -17.74
N SER A 32 6.64 -0.61 -17.62
CA SER A 32 6.80 -1.84 -16.85
C SER A 32 7.88 -2.74 -17.46
N PRO A 33 8.85 -3.20 -16.66
CA PRO A 33 9.87 -4.16 -17.11
C PRO A 33 9.34 -5.60 -17.16
N ASP A 34 8.12 -5.84 -16.71
CA ASP A 34 7.54 -7.18 -16.63
C ASP A 34 6.08 -7.14 -17.12
N PRO A 35 5.71 -7.99 -18.10
CA PRO A 35 4.34 -8.03 -18.62
C PRO A 35 3.29 -8.44 -17.59
N ALA A 36 3.69 -9.08 -16.48
CA ALA A 36 2.79 -9.43 -15.39
C ALA A 36 2.46 -8.26 -14.47
N VAL A 37 3.11 -7.10 -14.64
CA VAL A 37 2.89 -5.90 -13.84
C VAL A 37 2.24 -4.82 -14.70
N ASN A 38 1.07 -4.35 -14.27
CA ASN A 38 0.35 -3.28 -14.92
C ASN A 38 0.80 -1.92 -14.38
N VAL A 39 0.90 -0.92 -15.24
CA VAL A 39 1.21 0.45 -14.83
C VAL A 39 -0.05 1.30 -14.89
N ILE A 40 -0.35 1.98 -13.79
CA ILE A 40 -1.41 2.97 -13.70
C ILE A 40 -0.77 4.35 -13.82
N SER A 41 -1.00 5.02 -14.95
CA SER A 41 -0.43 6.36 -15.22
C SER A 41 -1.41 7.51 -14.96
N GLY A 42 -2.68 7.21 -14.74
CA GLY A 42 -3.72 8.19 -14.47
C GLY A 42 -4.00 8.39 -13.00
N ASP A 43 -5.23 8.81 -12.68
CA ASP A 43 -5.68 9.02 -11.31
C ASP A 43 -5.75 7.67 -10.56
N PRO A 44 -4.98 7.50 -9.47
CA PRO A 44 -4.98 6.25 -8.73
C PRO A 44 -6.31 5.97 -8.02
N VAL A 45 -7.04 6.99 -7.60
CA VAL A 45 -8.36 6.84 -6.96
C VAL A 45 -9.36 6.23 -7.93
N GLU A 46 -9.43 6.75 -9.15
CA GLU A 46 -10.31 6.21 -10.19
C GLU A 46 -9.92 4.78 -10.58
N ALA A 47 -8.62 4.51 -10.67
CA ALA A 47 -8.12 3.17 -10.99
C ALA A 47 -8.52 2.16 -9.90
N VAL A 48 -8.37 2.51 -8.62
CA VAL A 48 -8.75 1.64 -7.51
C VAL A 48 -10.27 1.45 -7.46
N ARG A 49 -11.05 2.49 -7.70
CA ARG A 49 -12.51 2.37 -7.81
C ARG A 49 -12.93 1.40 -8.91
N ALA A 50 -12.25 1.46 -10.06
CA ALA A 50 -12.50 0.52 -11.15
C ALA A 50 -12.16 -0.93 -10.73
N LEU A 51 -11.02 -1.14 -10.07
CA LEU A 51 -10.64 -2.46 -9.55
C LEU A 51 -11.64 -2.99 -8.53
N LYS A 52 -12.17 -2.13 -7.65
CA LYS A 52 -13.18 -2.52 -6.66
C LYS A 52 -14.49 -3.00 -7.30
N ARG A 53 -14.80 -2.57 -8.51
CA ARG A 53 -15.99 -3.02 -9.26
C ARG A 53 -15.80 -4.37 -9.93
N GLU A 54 -14.56 -4.82 -10.09
CA GLU A 54 -14.26 -6.14 -10.65
C GLU A 54 -14.50 -7.25 -9.62
N PRO A 55 -14.95 -8.44 -10.05
CA PRO A 55 -15.03 -9.59 -9.15
C PRO A 55 -13.62 -9.99 -8.70
N GLY A 56 -13.49 -10.43 -7.45
CA GLY A 56 -12.20 -10.86 -6.91
C GLY A 56 -12.11 -10.69 -5.41
N GLY A 57 -10.93 -10.95 -4.88
CA GLY A 57 -10.59 -10.77 -3.47
C GLY A 57 -10.26 -9.33 -3.11
N GLY A 58 -9.68 -9.16 -1.94
CA GLY A 58 -9.27 -7.83 -1.47
C GLY A 58 -8.14 -7.22 -2.28
N ILE A 59 -8.04 -5.90 -2.24
CA ILE A 59 -6.98 -5.13 -2.86
C ILE A 59 -6.00 -4.71 -1.76
N TRP A 60 -4.75 -5.11 -1.90
CA TRP A 60 -3.71 -4.80 -0.94
C TRP A 60 -2.86 -3.62 -1.44
N LEU A 61 -2.78 -2.56 -0.63
CA LEU A 61 -1.87 -1.44 -0.84
C LEU A 61 -0.54 -1.73 -0.15
N ALA A 62 0.46 -2.06 -0.93
CA ALA A 62 1.80 -2.38 -0.43
C ALA A 62 2.66 -1.13 -0.09
N GLY A 63 2.15 0.06 -0.31
CA GLY A 63 2.84 1.33 -0.06
C GLY A 63 3.13 2.09 -1.35
N GLY A 64 3.75 3.28 -1.34
CA GLY A 64 4.27 3.98 -0.18
C GLY A 64 3.33 5.03 0.41
N GLY A 65 3.89 5.89 1.25
CA GLY A 65 3.13 6.88 2.01
C GLY A 65 2.38 7.91 1.17
N ARG A 66 2.95 8.37 0.07
CA ARG A 66 2.28 9.32 -0.84
C ARG A 66 1.07 8.69 -1.52
N LEU A 67 1.22 7.46 -2.00
CA LEU A 67 0.11 6.74 -2.60
C LEU A 67 -0.96 6.44 -1.56
N ALA A 68 -0.57 6.05 -0.35
CA ALA A 68 -1.51 5.82 0.75
C ALA A 68 -2.31 7.08 1.09
N ALA A 69 -1.66 8.25 1.13
CA ALA A 69 -2.35 9.52 1.35
C ALA A 69 -3.36 9.82 0.24
N SER A 70 -2.98 9.62 -1.03
CA SER A 70 -3.87 9.82 -2.18
C SER A 70 -5.06 8.87 -2.17
N LEU A 71 -4.87 7.64 -1.70
CA LEU A 71 -5.90 6.60 -1.68
C LEU A 71 -6.69 6.54 -0.37
N LEU A 72 -6.40 7.40 0.60
CA LEU A 72 -7.07 7.37 1.90
C LEU A 72 -8.60 7.30 1.80
N PRO A 73 -9.27 8.02 0.89
CA PRO A 73 -10.73 7.90 0.74
C PRO A 73 -11.22 6.50 0.34
N GLU A 74 -10.35 5.69 -0.24
CA GLU A 74 -10.68 4.35 -0.72
C GLU A 74 -10.19 3.23 0.21
N ILE A 75 -9.42 3.56 1.25
CA ILE A 75 -8.91 2.57 2.21
C ILE A 75 -10.05 2.18 3.17
N ASP A 76 -10.35 0.91 3.21
CA ASP A 76 -11.39 0.34 4.07
C ASP A 76 -10.81 -0.20 5.39
N GLU A 77 -9.59 -0.73 5.32
CA GLU A 77 -8.90 -1.33 6.45
C GLU A 77 -7.42 -0.94 6.44
N LEU A 78 -6.89 -0.63 7.61
CA LEU A 78 -5.47 -0.33 7.79
C LEU A 78 -4.86 -1.33 8.76
N VAL A 79 -3.84 -2.05 8.30
CA VAL A 79 -3.08 -2.98 9.13
C VAL A 79 -1.69 -2.44 9.34
N LEU A 80 -1.33 -2.16 10.60
CA LEU A 80 -0.02 -1.65 10.98
C LEU A 80 0.74 -2.67 11.81
N LYS A 81 1.99 -2.91 11.44
CA LYS A 81 2.91 -3.72 12.23
C LYS A 81 3.92 -2.80 12.90
N ILE A 82 3.92 -2.83 14.22
CA ILE A 82 4.75 -1.96 15.05
C ILE A 82 5.83 -2.80 15.70
N TYR A 83 7.08 -2.48 15.43
CA TYR A 83 8.23 -3.17 15.98
C TYR A 83 8.73 -2.49 17.26
N PRO A 84 9.24 -3.26 18.24
CA PRO A 84 9.67 -2.73 19.52
C PRO A 84 11.10 -2.16 19.47
N PHE A 85 11.32 -1.16 18.60
CA PHE A 85 12.58 -0.43 18.58
C PHE A 85 12.36 1.02 18.17
N VAL A 86 13.31 1.87 18.54
CA VAL A 86 13.29 3.30 18.20
C VAL A 86 14.14 3.54 16.97
N LEU A 87 13.51 4.00 15.88
CA LEU A 87 14.22 4.24 14.63
C LEU A 87 14.84 5.66 14.59
N GLY A 88 14.21 6.61 15.26
CA GLY A 88 14.61 8.01 15.25
C GLY A 88 14.16 8.80 14.03
N LYS A 89 14.19 8.20 12.85
CA LYS A 89 13.81 8.84 11.57
C LYS A 89 13.26 7.78 10.62
N GLY A 90 12.28 8.15 9.81
CA GLY A 90 11.68 7.22 8.87
C GLY A 90 10.70 7.89 7.91
N ILE A 91 10.06 7.08 7.07
CA ILE A 91 9.05 7.52 6.11
C ILE A 91 7.67 7.38 6.78
N GLY A 92 6.84 8.42 6.69
CA GLY A 92 5.47 8.38 7.20
C GLY A 92 4.62 7.33 6.49
N VAL A 93 3.73 6.69 7.23
CA VAL A 93 2.75 5.75 6.66
C VAL A 93 1.84 6.46 5.66
N PHE A 94 1.43 7.68 5.99
CA PHE A 94 0.71 8.60 5.10
C PHE A 94 1.54 9.86 4.94
N ASP A 95 1.91 10.18 3.72
CA ASP A 95 2.73 11.35 3.39
C ASP A 95 1.99 12.21 2.36
N GLY A 96 1.35 13.27 2.85
CA GLY A 96 0.59 14.21 2.02
C GLY A 96 -0.39 15.04 2.84
N ASP A 97 -1.03 15.99 2.17
CA ASP A 97 -2.09 16.80 2.76
C ASP A 97 -3.38 16.01 2.85
N ILE A 98 -3.63 15.47 4.03
CA ILE A 98 -4.86 14.73 4.33
C ILE A 98 -5.56 15.34 5.54
N ALA A 99 -6.88 15.33 5.52
CA ALA A 99 -7.67 15.72 6.69
C ALA A 99 -7.56 14.65 7.78
N PRO A 100 -7.64 15.02 9.07
CA PRO A 100 -7.74 14.05 10.15
C PRO A 100 -8.86 13.06 9.88
N THR A 101 -8.54 11.76 9.93
CA THR A 101 -9.47 10.69 9.62
C THR A 101 -9.54 9.73 10.79
N HIS A 102 -10.74 9.52 11.33
CA HIS A 102 -10.95 8.63 12.45
C HIS A 102 -11.17 7.18 11.98
N LEU A 103 -10.47 6.28 12.65
CA LEU A 103 -10.59 4.84 12.43
C LEU A 103 -11.01 4.17 13.74
N ALA A 104 -11.63 3.02 13.63
CA ALA A 104 -11.95 2.17 14.77
C ALA A 104 -10.91 1.06 14.90
N LEU A 105 -10.33 0.87 16.07
CA LEU A 105 -9.46 -0.27 16.33
C LEU A 105 -10.30 -1.55 16.35
N ALA A 106 -10.06 -2.44 15.39
CA ALA A 106 -10.82 -3.68 15.22
C ALA A 106 -10.13 -4.87 15.88
N ASP A 107 -8.80 -4.92 15.84
CA ASP A 107 -8.03 -6.04 16.39
C ASP A 107 -6.62 -5.61 16.78
N THR A 108 -6.08 -6.25 17.81
CA THR A 108 -4.69 -6.11 18.23
C THR A 108 -4.11 -7.48 18.47
N ARG A 109 -2.96 -7.74 17.87
CA ARG A 109 -2.24 -9.00 18.06
C ARG A 109 -0.79 -8.72 18.45
N VAL A 110 -0.34 -9.32 19.53
CA VAL A 110 1.05 -9.22 19.98
C VAL A 110 1.77 -10.52 19.61
N LEU A 111 2.92 -10.39 18.96
CA LEU A 111 3.76 -11.51 18.57
C LEU A 111 4.81 -11.79 19.65
N GLY A 112 5.36 -13.00 19.65
CA GLY A 112 6.41 -13.41 20.60
C GLY A 112 7.68 -12.56 20.52
N SER A 113 7.94 -11.93 19.36
CA SER A 113 9.05 -10.98 19.16
C SER A 113 8.85 -9.63 19.87
N GLY A 114 7.65 -9.34 20.38
CA GLY A 114 7.27 -8.03 20.89
C GLY A 114 6.67 -7.10 19.85
N ALA A 115 6.65 -7.50 18.59
CA ALA A 115 5.94 -6.75 17.55
C ALA A 115 4.43 -6.82 17.80
N ALA A 116 3.71 -5.74 17.49
CA ALA A 116 2.25 -5.67 17.58
C ALA A 116 1.65 -5.41 16.22
N ILE A 117 0.54 -6.08 15.90
CA ILE A 117 -0.22 -5.85 14.68
C ILE A 117 -1.57 -5.25 15.08
N HIS A 118 -1.82 -4.03 14.64
CA HIS A 118 -3.08 -3.34 14.86
C HIS A 118 -3.86 -3.31 13.54
N THR A 119 -5.11 -3.72 13.60
CA THR A 119 -6.05 -3.63 12.48
C THR A 119 -7.09 -2.58 12.79
N TYR A 120 -7.20 -1.59 11.92
CA TYR A 120 -8.17 -0.51 12.02
C TYR A 120 -9.16 -0.60 10.87
N ALA A 121 -10.42 -0.35 11.16
CA ALA A 121 -11.47 -0.25 10.18
C ALA A 121 -11.92 1.20 10.03
N ARG A 122 -12.42 1.59 8.87
CA ARG A 122 -13.01 2.90 8.65
C ARG A 122 -14.25 3.05 9.53
N LYS A 123 -14.32 4.20 10.19
CA LYS A 123 -15.51 4.58 10.94
C LYS A 123 -16.67 4.99 10.06
#